data_ba643a4c423db4d89e17cc0937c65722
#
_entry.id   ba643a4c423db4d89e17cc0937c65722
#
_cell.length_a   1.000
_cell.length_b   1.000
_cell.length_c   1.000
_cell.angle_alpha   90.00
_cell.angle_beta   90.00
_cell.angle_gamma   90.00
#
_symmetry.space_group_name_H-M   'P 1'
#
loop_
_entity.id
_entity.type
_entity.pdbx_description
1 polymer ?
#
loop_
_entity_poly.entity_id
_entity_poly.type
_entity_poly.pdbx_seq_one_letter_code
_entity_poly.pdbx_strand_id
1 'polypeptide(L)'
;MNGEGTACPRLFQPEIEGTGCPRPDAVKICIEFSVGGRYLSLMRRALIWLSLVGWLAVALSASAATGRVIKVLPQFLDLKGRNSLSPSLYERDVYQAFLRMHTNDCSGMRFHVQWKVKDQSVAPLKLSLELRGVAHGDYPKRLTLEKPVESLSRHSHWAQFDLVGEAYKEFGQVTAWRVTLWEGNKLLGEQKSFLW
;
A
#
# COMPACT_ATOMS: atom_id res chain seq x y z
N MET A 1 54.84 -22.04 10.15
CA MET A 1 54.95 -21.61 11.54
C MET A 1 53.55 -21.77 12.08
N ASN A 2 53.32 -22.88 12.68
CA ASN A 2 53.15 -23.13 14.12
C ASN A 2 51.80 -22.55 14.57
N GLY A 3 50.90 -23.26 15.21
CA GLY A 3 50.85 -24.54 15.88
C GLY A 3 49.51 -24.59 16.55
N GLU A 4 49.08 -25.80 16.71
CA GLU A 4 48.72 -26.41 18.00
C GLU A 4 47.49 -25.74 18.68
N GLY A 5 46.47 -26.46 19.07
CA GLY A 5 46.33 -27.81 19.51
C GLY A 5 45.49 -27.80 20.77
N THR A 6 44.93 -28.94 21.05
CA THR A 6 44.49 -29.39 22.37
C THR A 6 43.08 -28.93 22.81
N ALA A 7 42.26 -29.72 23.40
CA ALA A 7 42.13 -31.11 23.79
C ALA A 7 40.81 -31.24 24.55
N CYS A 8 40.15 -32.37 24.41
CA CYS A 8 39.11 -32.83 25.34
C CYS A 8 39.67 -32.99 26.78
N PRO A 9 38.81 -32.98 27.76
CA PRO A 9 38.88 -34.10 28.67
C PRO A 9 37.56 -34.84 28.89
N ARG A 10 37.77 -36.15 28.97
CA ARG A 10 36.88 -37.18 29.50
C ARG A 10 36.76 -37.07 31.02
N LEU A 11 35.85 -37.92 31.50
CA LEU A 11 35.74 -38.55 32.80
C LEU A 11 34.78 -37.89 33.80
N PHE A 12 33.72 -38.60 34.16
CA PHE A 12 33.71 -39.52 35.32
C PHE A 12 32.38 -40.28 35.37
N GLN A 13 32.43 -41.60 35.29
CA GLN A 13 31.44 -42.51 35.91
C GLN A 13 31.87 -42.78 37.34
N PRO A 14 30.96 -43.11 38.25
CA PRO A 14 31.16 -44.20 39.12
C PRO A 14 30.03 -45.24 39.06
N GLU A 15 30.49 -46.49 38.93
CA GLU A 15 29.86 -47.74 39.37
C GLU A 15 29.59 -47.71 40.87
N ILE A 16 28.40 -48.15 41.28
CA ILE A 16 28.21 -48.73 42.59
C ILE A 16 27.32 -49.97 42.46
N GLU A 17 27.95 -51.13 42.66
CA GLU A 17 27.31 -52.40 42.97
C GLU A 17 26.59 -52.36 44.32
N GLY A 18 25.61 -53.24 44.50
CA GLY A 18 25.18 -53.60 45.81
C GLY A 18 23.77 -54.18 45.96
N THR A 19 23.62 -55.46 45.64
CA THR A 19 22.92 -56.51 46.38
C THR A 19 21.61 -56.21 47.14
N GLY A 20 20.58 -57.03 46.86
CA GLY A 20 19.55 -57.36 47.84
C GLY A 20 18.15 -57.62 47.31
N CYS A 21 17.79 -58.86 46.96
CA CYS A 21 16.40 -59.36 46.99
C CYS A 21 15.86 -59.43 48.43
N PRO A 22 14.54 -59.43 48.72
CA PRO A 22 13.61 -60.44 48.24
C PRO A 22 12.19 -59.94 47.83
N ARG A 23 11.49 -60.80 47.08
CA ARG A 23 10.01 -60.79 46.83
C ARG A 23 9.21 -60.91 48.15
N PRO A 24 7.92 -60.47 48.22
CA PRO A 24 6.86 -61.24 47.60
C PRO A 24 5.65 -60.44 46.99
N ASP A 25 5.01 -61.10 46.03
CA ASP A 25 3.57 -61.11 45.74
C ASP A 25 2.72 -59.82 45.83
N ALA A 26 2.40 -59.24 44.71
CA ALA A 26 1.18 -58.46 44.52
C ALA A 26 0.66 -58.51 43.08
N VAL A 27 -0.34 -59.36 42.94
CA VAL A 27 -1.51 -59.26 42.10
C VAL A 27 -1.37 -58.37 40.87
N LYS A 28 -1.21 -58.97 39.70
CA LYS A 28 -1.45 -58.35 38.38
C LYS A 28 -2.93 -58.07 38.25
N ILE A 29 -3.31 -56.83 38.43
CA ILE A 29 -4.56 -56.30 37.87
C ILE A 29 -4.18 -55.76 36.49
N CYS A 30 -4.36 -56.63 35.48
CA CYS A 30 -4.41 -56.17 34.08
C CYS A 30 -5.74 -55.46 33.89
N ILE A 31 -5.75 -54.13 34.04
CA ILE A 31 -6.82 -53.31 33.48
C ILE A 31 -6.39 -53.03 32.06
N GLU A 32 -6.89 -53.82 31.12
CA GLU A 32 -6.85 -53.49 29.70
C GLU A 32 -7.72 -52.25 29.46
N PHE A 33 -7.08 -51.09 29.45
CA PHE A 33 -7.69 -49.86 28.94
C PHE A 33 -7.53 -49.84 27.43
N SER A 34 -8.21 -50.74 26.73
CA SER A 34 -8.19 -50.84 25.26
C SER A 34 -9.33 -50.05 24.58
N VAL A 35 -9.74 -48.90 25.09
CA VAL A 35 -10.80 -48.09 24.46
C VAL A 35 -10.32 -46.72 24.00
N GLY A 36 -9.09 -46.28 24.31
CA GLY A 36 -8.61 -44.92 24.00
C GLY A 36 -8.02 -44.71 22.61
N GLY A 37 -7.61 -45.74 21.87
CA GLY A 37 -6.80 -45.61 20.67
C GLY A 37 -7.56 -45.04 19.44
N ARG A 38 -8.84 -45.34 19.33
CA ARG A 38 -9.64 -44.89 18.14
C ARG A 38 -10.10 -43.44 18.24
N TYR A 39 -10.43 -42.97 19.41
CA TYR A 39 -10.82 -41.58 19.63
C TYR A 39 -9.66 -40.59 19.48
N LEU A 40 -8.48 -40.95 19.96
CA LEU A 40 -7.27 -40.12 19.81
C LEU A 40 -6.85 -39.97 18.34
N SER A 41 -6.98 -41.01 17.52
CA SER A 41 -6.66 -40.95 16.10
C SER A 41 -7.68 -40.08 15.31
N LEU A 42 -8.95 -40.15 15.68
CA LEU A 42 -9.99 -39.29 15.11
C LEU A 42 -9.82 -37.82 15.49
N MET A 43 -9.51 -37.50 16.75
CA MET A 43 -9.23 -36.15 17.20
C MET A 43 -7.99 -35.55 16.52
N ARG A 44 -6.89 -36.32 16.39
CA ARG A 44 -5.71 -35.85 15.64
C ARG A 44 -6.00 -35.58 14.19
N ARG A 45 -6.81 -36.43 13.53
CA ARG A 45 -7.23 -36.17 12.13
C ARG A 45 -8.12 -34.93 12.03
N ALA A 46 -9.06 -34.73 12.96
CA ALA A 46 -9.92 -33.54 12.99
C ALA A 46 -9.11 -32.25 13.22
N LEU A 47 -8.12 -32.26 14.12
CA LEU A 47 -7.22 -31.13 14.35
C LEU A 47 -6.35 -30.80 13.12
N ILE A 48 -5.86 -31.83 12.40
CA ILE A 48 -5.10 -31.61 11.16
C ILE A 48 -5.99 -31.00 10.07
N TRP A 49 -7.22 -31.48 9.92
CA TRP A 49 -8.17 -30.90 8.95
C TRP A 49 -8.57 -29.47 9.32
N LEU A 50 -8.80 -29.17 10.59
CA LEU A 50 -9.08 -27.81 11.07
C LEU A 50 -7.91 -26.87 10.84
N SER A 51 -6.68 -27.30 11.07
CA SER A 51 -5.49 -26.49 10.80
C SER A 51 -5.31 -26.25 9.29
N LEU A 52 -5.54 -27.26 8.45
CA LEU A 52 -5.45 -27.16 7.00
C LEU A 52 -6.51 -26.20 6.43
N VAL A 53 -7.75 -26.26 6.93
CA VAL A 53 -8.83 -25.33 6.56
C VAL A 53 -8.50 -23.91 7.04
N GLY A 54 -7.96 -23.76 8.24
CA GLY A 54 -7.48 -22.46 8.75
C GLY A 54 -6.39 -21.82 7.87
N TRP A 55 -5.41 -22.62 7.43
CA TRP A 55 -4.37 -22.17 6.50
C TRP A 55 -4.92 -21.80 5.12
N LEU A 56 -5.89 -22.57 4.62
CA LEU A 56 -6.53 -22.28 3.33
C LEU A 56 -7.35 -21.00 3.38
N ALA A 57 -8.01 -20.69 4.50
CA ALA A 57 -8.78 -19.46 4.69
C ALA A 57 -7.90 -18.20 4.70
N VAL A 58 -6.67 -18.29 5.21
CA VAL A 58 -5.71 -17.18 5.19
C VAL A 58 -5.17 -16.90 3.77
N ALA A 59 -5.09 -17.93 2.92
CA ALA A 59 -4.60 -17.79 1.54
C ALA A 59 -5.61 -17.11 0.58
N LEU A 60 -6.88 -16.97 0.96
CA LEU A 60 -7.91 -16.29 0.16
C LEU A 60 -7.87 -14.75 0.28
N SER A 61 -6.89 -14.20 0.99
CA SER A 61 -6.78 -12.77 1.21
C SER A 61 -6.07 -12.08 0.08
N ALA A 62 -6.81 -11.19 -0.55
CA ALA A 62 -6.35 -10.04 -1.29
C ALA A 62 -5.80 -10.26 -2.70
N SER A 63 -6.69 -10.47 -3.64
CA SER A 63 -6.45 -9.89 -4.96
C SER A 63 -6.47 -8.36 -4.80
N ALA A 64 -5.31 -7.80 -4.50
CA ALA A 64 -5.15 -6.37 -4.34
C ALA A 64 -5.19 -5.73 -5.73
N ALA A 65 -6.21 -4.94 -6.01
CA ALA A 65 -6.25 -4.12 -7.22
C ALA A 65 -4.94 -3.36 -7.35
N THR A 66 -4.34 -3.43 -8.54
CA THR A 66 -3.12 -2.68 -8.88
C THR A 66 -3.52 -1.47 -9.70
N GLY A 67 -3.22 -0.29 -9.18
CA GLY A 67 -3.51 0.98 -9.84
C GLY A 67 -2.26 1.83 -9.99
N ARG A 68 -2.29 2.76 -10.94
CA ARG A 68 -1.22 3.75 -11.09
C ARG A 68 -1.77 5.06 -11.62
N VAL A 69 -1.16 6.15 -11.19
CA VAL A 69 -1.27 7.44 -11.84
C VAL A 69 -0.27 7.45 -12.99
N ILE A 70 -0.74 7.69 -14.22
CA ILE A 70 0.08 7.59 -15.43
C ILE A 70 0.72 8.94 -15.75
N LYS A 71 -0.08 10.00 -15.70
CA LYS A 71 0.34 11.34 -16.12
C LYS A 71 -0.47 12.40 -15.39
N VAL A 72 0.19 13.48 -15.02
CA VAL A 72 -0.44 14.69 -14.48
C VAL A 72 0.00 15.87 -15.35
N LEU A 73 -0.98 16.62 -15.85
CA LEU A 73 -0.77 17.79 -16.71
C LEU A 73 -1.32 19.02 -15.98
N PRO A 74 -0.47 19.77 -15.26
CA PRO A 74 -0.84 21.09 -14.76
C PRO A 74 -0.90 22.10 -15.92
N GLN A 75 -1.97 22.87 -16.00
CA GLN A 75 -2.19 23.89 -17.03
C GLN A 75 -2.75 25.15 -16.39
N PHE A 76 -2.25 26.29 -16.82
CA PHE A 76 -2.82 27.59 -16.46
C PHE A 76 -4.10 27.84 -17.26
N LEU A 77 -5.02 28.55 -16.65
CA LEU A 77 -6.26 28.99 -17.28
C LEU A 77 -6.25 30.51 -17.42
N ASP A 78 -6.65 31.01 -18.59
CA ASP A 78 -6.86 32.44 -18.82
C ASP A 78 -8.13 32.96 -18.09
N LEU A 79 -8.37 34.23 -18.13
CA LEU A 79 -9.55 34.85 -17.52
C LEU A 79 -10.89 34.31 -18.06
N LYS A 80 -10.87 33.66 -19.25
CA LYS A 80 -12.02 32.97 -19.84
C LYS A 80 -12.08 31.49 -19.54
N GLY A 81 -11.18 30.97 -18.67
CA GLY A 81 -11.10 29.55 -18.28
C GLY A 81 -10.52 28.63 -19.36
N ARG A 82 -9.82 29.16 -20.36
CA ARG A 82 -9.21 28.41 -21.46
C ARG A 82 -7.74 28.10 -21.15
N ASN A 83 -7.30 26.94 -21.53
CA ASN A 83 -5.89 26.51 -21.40
C ASN A 83 -5.12 26.61 -22.72
N SER A 84 -5.81 26.87 -23.83
CA SER A 84 -5.24 27.03 -25.17
C SER A 84 -6.15 27.86 -26.03
N LEU A 85 -5.57 28.55 -27.02
CA LEU A 85 -6.29 29.30 -28.06
C LEU A 85 -6.46 28.48 -29.35
N SER A 86 -5.67 27.38 -29.49
CA SER A 86 -5.60 26.58 -30.68
C SER A 86 -5.46 25.11 -30.36
N PRO A 87 -5.87 24.17 -31.22
CA PRO A 87 -5.64 22.76 -31.08
C PRO A 87 -4.17 22.35 -31.27
N SER A 88 -3.32 23.20 -31.80
CA SER A 88 -1.90 22.97 -32.01
C SER A 88 -1.16 22.82 -30.68
N LEU A 89 -0.37 21.76 -30.56
CA LEU A 89 0.45 21.51 -29.35
C LEU A 89 1.47 22.63 -29.13
N TYR A 90 2.11 23.08 -30.19
CA TYR A 90 3.10 24.14 -30.14
C TYR A 90 2.48 25.48 -29.65
N GLU A 91 1.36 25.88 -30.22
CA GLU A 91 0.69 27.11 -29.81
C GLU A 91 0.15 27.05 -28.39
N ARG A 92 -0.30 25.87 -27.96
CA ARG A 92 -0.69 25.63 -26.58
C ARG A 92 0.49 25.82 -25.62
N ASP A 93 1.65 25.26 -25.95
CA ASP A 93 2.83 25.35 -25.08
C ASP A 93 3.36 26.78 -25.01
N VAL A 94 3.33 27.52 -26.13
CA VAL A 94 3.64 28.96 -26.15
C VAL A 94 2.65 29.75 -25.30
N TYR A 95 1.36 29.44 -25.41
CA TYR A 95 0.33 30.12 -24.62
C TYR A 95 0.45 29.83 -23.13
N GLN A 96 0.78 28.58 -22.75
CA GLN A 96 1.05 28.22 -21.36
C GLN A 96 2.29 28.92 -20.80
N ALA A 97 3.33 29.09 -21.61
CA ALA A 97 4.50 29.87 -21.24
C ALA A 97 4.16 31.35 -21.04
N PHE A 98 3.34 31.91 -21.91
CA PHE A 98 2.81 33.30 -21.79
C PHE A 98 2.05 33.47 -20.46
N LEU A 99 1.07 32.60 -20.17
CA LEU A 99 0.26 32.67 -18.95
C LEU A 99 1.14 32.57 -17.69
N ARG A 100 2.18 31.75 -17.73
CA ARG A 100 3.12 31.62 -16.61
C ARG A 100 3.85 32.91 -16.28
N MET A 101 4.18 33.69 -17.28
CA MET A 101 4.85 34.98 -17.11
C MET A 101 3.86 36.11 -16.79
N HIS A 102 2.59 35.99 -17.19
CA HIS A 102 1.56 36.99 -17.01
C HIS A 102 0.48 36.50 -16.04
N THR A 103 0.85 36.43 -14.75
CA THR A 103 -0.03 35.89 -13.69
C THR A 103 -1.34 36.67 -13.52
N ASN A 104 -1.35 37.95 -13.91
CA ASN A 104 -2.57 38.80 -13.91
C ASN A 104 -3.63 38.36 -14.93
N ASP A 105 -3.19 37.64 -15.98
CA ASP A 105 -4.06 37.10 -17.02
C ASP A 105 -4.56 35.68 -16.70
N CYS A 106 -4.14 35.15 -15.54
CA CYS A 106 -4.52 33.81 -15.09
C CYS A 106 -5.72 33.86 -14.14
N SER A 107 -6.75 33.06 -14.44
CA SER A 107 -7.87 32.83 -13.53
C SER A 107 -7.65 31.63 -12.59
N GLY A 108 -6.68 30.79 -12.88
CA GLY A 108 -6.42 29.60 -12.10
C GLY A 108 -5.54 28.55 -12.76
N MET A 109 -5.53 27.38 -12.16
CA MET A 109 -4.83 26.20 -12.68
C MET A 109 -5.79 25.00 -12.75
N ARG A 110 -5.59 24.18 -13.76
CA ARG A 110 -6.28 22.93 -14.01
C ARG A 110 -5.28 21.80 -14.05
N PHE A 111 -5.59 20.68 -13.35
CA PHE A 111 -4.79 19.48 -13.34
C PHE A 111 -5.55 18.36 -14.02
N HIS A 112 -5.07 17.92 -15.18
CA HIS A 112 -5.59 16.72 -15.84
C HIS A 112 -4.77 15.53 -15.37
N VAL A 113 -5.44 14.57 -14.74
CA VAL A 113 -4.83 13.37 -14.16
C VAL A 113 -5.26 12.17 -14.97
N GLN A 114 -4.31 11.50 -15.60
CA GLN A 114 -4.52 10.21 -16.23
C GLN A 114 -4.16 9.09 -15.26
N TRP A 115 -5.10 8.19 -15.04
CA TRP A 115 -4.93 7.08 -14.11
C TRP A 115 -5.51 5.78 -14.69
N LYS A 116 -5.11 4.65 -14.11
CA LYS A 116 -5.57 3.32 -14.52
C LYS A 116 -5.56 2.38 -13.32
N VAL A 117 -6.58 1.51 -13.26
CA VAL A 117 -6.65 0.35 -12.38
C VAL A 117 -6.74 -0.88 -13.24
N LYS A 118 -5.98 -1.93 -12.95
CA LYS A 118 -5.93 -3.15 -13.76
C LYS A 118 -7.09 -4.10 -13.46
N ASP A 119 -7.46 -4.21 -12.19
CA ASP A 119 -8.45 -5.17 -11.72
C ASP A 119 -9.71 -4.44 -11.25
N GLN A 120 -10.82 -5.14 -11.20
CA GLN A 120 -12.05 -4.57 -10.64
C GLN A 120 -11.81 -4.22 -9.18
N SER A 121 -12.00 -2.95 -8.86
CA SER A 121 -11.93 -2.45 -7.48
C SER A 121 -13.17 -2.92 -6.71
N VAL A 122 -12.95 -3.47 -5.53
CA VAL A 122 -14.02 -3.89 -4.62
C VAL A 122 -14.46 -2.72 -3.74
N ALA A 123 -13.54 -1.77 -3.46
CA ALA A 123 -13.80 -0.60 -2.65
C ALA A 123 -13.88 0.67 -3.52
N PRO A 124 -14.51 1.74 -3.02
CA PRO A 124 -14.60 3.00 -3.74
C PRO A 124 -13.22 3.57 -4.02
N LEU A 125 -13.03 4.01 -5.27
CA LEU A 125 -11.80 4.66 -5.71
C LEU A 125 -11.87 6.16 -5.46
N LYS A 126 -10.74 6.72 -5.04
CA LYS A 126 -10.59 8.14 -4.79
C LYS A 126 -9.25 8.64 -5.33
N LEU A 127 -9.28 9.75 -6.06
CA LEU A 127 -8.09 10.52 -6.38
C LEU A 127 -7.96 11.68 -5.40
N SER A 128 -6.77 11.89 -4.85
CA SER A 128 -6.44 13.03 -4.02
C SER A 128 -5.29 13.80 -4.66
N LEU A 129 -5.50 15.09 -4.88
CA LEU A 129 -4.51 16.03 -5.37
C LEU A 129 -4.10 16.94 -4.20
N GLU A 130 -2.84 16.82 -3.78
CA GLU A 130 -2.24 17.70 -2.79
C GLU A 130 -1.40 18.76 -3.49
N LEU A 131 -1.60 20.00 -3.12
CA LEU A 131 -0.90 21.16 -3.65
C LEU A 131 -0.08 21.81 -2.54
N ARG A 132 1.12 22.22 -2.89
CA ARG A 132 1.95 23.13 -2.10
C ARG A 132 2.15 24.40 -2.90
N GLY A 133 2.06 25.54 -2.23
CA GLY A 133 2.18 26.83 -2.88
C GLY A 133 2.69 27.89 -1.91
N VAL A 134 2.89 29.06 -2.46
CA VAL A 134 3.31 30.25 -1.74
C VAL A 134 2.29 31.35 -2.00
N ALA A 135 1.61 31.79 -0.96
CA ALA A 135 0.69 32.92 -1.01
C ALA A 135 1.44 34.26 -0.99
N HIS A 136 0.71 35.35 -1.18
CA HIS A 136 1.26 36.69 -1.02
C HIS A 136 1.94 36.84 0.36
N GLY A 137 3.16 37.40 0.37
CA GLY A 137 3.96 37.55 1.59
C GLY A 137 4.78 36.30 1.96
N ASP A 138 5.05 35.42 0.98
CA ASP A 138 5.89 34.20 1.13
C ASP A 138 5.40 33.18 2.16
N TYR A 139 4.11 33.18 2.46
CA TYR A 139 3.53 32.20 3.37
C TYR A 139 3.27 30.87 2.65
N PRO A 140 3.85 29.73 3.16
CA PRO A 140 3.61 28.43 2.59
C PRO A 140 2.17 27.99 2.83
N LYS A 141 1.47 27.60 1.76
CA LYS A 141 0.12 27.04 1.82
C LYS A 141 0.07 25.60 1.33
N ARG A 142 -0.87 24.86 1.86
CA ARG A 142 -1.20 23.49 1.42
C ARG A 142 -2.69 23.39 1.18
N LEU A 143 -3.06 22.68 0.13
CA LEU A 143 -4.45 22.42 -0.23
C LEU A 143 -4.57 20.97 -0.69
N THR A 144 -5.60 20.28 -0.25
CA THR A 144 -5.93 18.93 -0.70
C THR A 144 -7.32 18.97 -1.37
N LEU A 145 -7.38 18.50 -2.60
CA LEU A 145 -8.59 18.33 -3.37
C LEU A 145 -8.84 16.84 -3.58
N GLU A 146 -10.03 16.36 -3.21
CA GLU A 146 -10.39 14.96 -3.34
C GLU A 146 -11.55 14.80 -4.31
N LYS A 147 -11.49 13.73 -5.11
CA LYS A 147 -12.54 13.41 -6.07
C LYS A 147 -12.77 11.90 -6.07
N PRO A 148 -14.01 11.44 -5.80
CA PRO A 148 -14.37 10.07 -6.04
C PRO A 148 -14.31 9.78 -7.55
N VAL A 149 -13.82 8.60 -7.91
CA VAL A 149 -13.67 8.17 -9.30
C VAL A 149 -14.16 6.74 -9.45
N GLU A 150 -14.68 6.41 -10.63
CA GLU A 150 -15.15 5.09 -10.95
C GLU A 150 -14.31 4.50 -12.09
N SER A 151 -13.88 3.26 -11.92
CA SER A 151 -13.20 2.52 -12.97
C SER A 151 -14.20 1.63 -13.69
N LEU A 152 -14.76 2.11 -14.79
CA LEU A 152 -15.71 1.39 -15.63
C LEU A 152 -15.03 0.41 -16.59
N SER A 153 -13.72 0.49 -16.77
CA SER A 153 -12.99 -0.32 -17.74
C SER A 153 -11.51 -0.47 -17.37
N ARG A 154 -10.85 -1.45 -17.99
CA ARG A 154 -9.39 -1.66 -17.87
C ARG A 154 -8.54 -0.61 -18.61
N HIS A 155 -9.18 0.37 -19.25
CA HIS A 155 -8.49 1.44 -19.95
C HIS A 155 -8.03 2.55 -18.98
N SER A 156 -7.26 3.49 -19.47
CA SER A 156 -6.90 4.68 -18.70
C SER A 156 -8.05 5.69 -18.71
N HIS A 157 -8.26 6.31 -17.58
CA HIS A 157 -9.27 7.33 -17.38
C HIS A 157 -8.62 8.68 -17.11
N TRP A 158 -9.36 9.75 -17.38
CA TRP A 158 -8.95 11.11 -17.07
C TRP A 158 -9.86 11.70 -15.99
N ALA A 159 -9.23 12.32 -15.01
CA ALA A 159 -9.91 13.15 -14.02
C ALA A 159 -9.36 14.57 -14.09
N GLN A 160 -10.18 15.53 -13.72
CA GLN A 160 -9.83 16.94 -13.74
C GLN A 160 -10.04 17.53 -12.36
N PHE A 161 -9.05 18.31 -11.91
CA PHE A 161 -9.13 19.14 -10.73
C PHE A 161 -8.89 20.58 -11.14
N ASP A 162 -9.73 21.48 -10.62
CA ASP A 162 -9.66 22.92 -10.92
C ASP A 162 -9.39 23.68 -9.63
N LEU A 163 -8.39 24.52 -9.65
CA LEU A 163 -8.11 25.54 -8.64
C LEU A 163 -8.26 26.91 -9.31
N VAL A 164 -9.41 27.56 -9.16
CA VAL A 164 -9.79 28.73 -9.92
C VAL A 164 -10.37 29.84 -9.03
N GLY A 165 -10.39 31.07 -9.56
CA GLY A 165 -11.01 32.21 -8.92
C GLY A 165 -10.34 32.64 -7.61
N GLU A 166 -11.16 32.94 -6.60
CA GLU A 166 -10.65 33.39 -5.30
C GLU A 166 -9.80 32.34 -4.60
N ALA A 167 -10.15 31.05 -4.72
CA ALA A 167 -9.35 29.96 -4.14
C ALA A 167 -7.92 29.93 -4.72
N TYR A 168 -7.77 30.21 -6.03
CA TYR A 168 -6.44 30.32 -6.65
C TYR A 168 -5.69 31.57 -6.18
N LYS A 169 -6.36 32.71 -6.09
CA LYS A 169 -5.75 33.95 -5.63
C LYS A 169 -5.27 33.85 -4.17
N GLU A 170 -6.11 33.27 -3.32
CA GLU A 170 -5.74 33.05 -1.91
C GLU A 170 -4.62 32.02 -1.75
N PHE A 171 -4.64 30.96 -2.58
CA PHE A 171 -3.62 29.91 -2.52
C PHE A 171 -2.27 30.43 -2.99
N GLY A 172 -2.29 31.29 -4.02
CA GLY A 172 -1.10 31.86 -4.62
C GLY A 172 -0.42 30.90 -5.61
N GLN A 173 0.88 31.05 -5.78
CA GLN A 173 1.63 30.28 -6.76
C GLN A 173 1.79 28.83 -6.33
N VAL A 174 1.35 27.89 -7.17
CA VAL A 174 1.58 26.45 -6.96
C VAL A 174 3.03 26.13 -7.27
N THR A 175 3.76 25.62 -6.30
CA THR A 175 5.18 25.25 -6.41
C THR A 175 5.37 23.73 -6.58
N ALA A 176 4.53 22.94 -5.94
CA ALA A 176 4.61 21.48 -6.02
C ALA A 176 3.23 20.85 -5.92
N TRP A 177 3.10 19.65 -6.49
CA TRP A 177 1.88 18.87 -6.45
C TRP A 177 2.19 17.39 -6.26
N ARG A 178 1.24 16.67 -5.65
CA ARG A 178 1.23 15.22 -5.51
C ARG A 178 -0.18 14.71 -5.78
N VAL A 179 -0.29 13.69 -6.61
CA VAL A 179 -1.54 12.97 -6.88
C VAL A 179 -1.42 11.56 -6.36
N THR A 180 -2.40 11.13 -5.61
CA THR A 180 -2.50 9.78 -5.05
C THR A 180 -3.82 9.15 -5.47
N LEU A 181 -3.77 7.86 -5.83
CA LEU A 181 -4.94 7.04 -6.16
C LEU A 181 -5.17 6.04 -5.04
N TRP A 182 -6.36 6.04 -4.47
CA TRP A 182 -6.73 5.22 -3.32
C TRP A 182 -7.88 4.27 -3.65
N GLU A 183 -7.86 3.09 -3.06
CA GLU A 183 -8.97 2.15 -2.98
C GLU A 183 -9.34 1.97 -1.50
N GLY A 184 -10.44 2.60 -1.06
CA GLY A 184 -10.72 2.71 0.37
C GLY A 184 -9.56 3.36 1.11
N ASN A 185 -8.88 2.61 1.98
CA ASN A 185 -7.72 3.07 2.75
C ASN A 185 -6.37 2.62 2.17
N LYS A 186 -6.39 1.95 1.01
CA LYS A 186 -5.18 1.43 0.37
C LYS A 186 -4.70 2.36 -0.73
N LEU A 187 -3.42 2.75 -0.66
CA LEU A 187 -2.75 3.50 -1.72
C LEU A 187 -2.45 2.55 -2.89
N LEU A 188 -2.99 2.86 -4.08
CA LEU A 188 -2.75 2.10 -5.31
C LEU A 188 -1.62 2.69 -6.15
N GLY A 189 -1.46 4.01 -6.15
CA GLY A 189 -0.43 4.68 -6.94
C GLY A 189 -0.27 6.14 -6.59
N GLU A 190 0.89 6.67 -6.88
CA GLU A 190 1.28 8.05 -6.60
C GLU A 190 2.05 8.62 -7.79
N GLN A 191 1.87 9.90 -8.04
CA GLN A 191 2.74 10.70 -8.90
C GLN A 191 2.89 12.09 -8.29
N LYS A 192 4.11 12.61 -8.32
CA LYS A 192 4.45 13.90 -7.72
C LYS A 192 5.34 14.73 -8.63
N SER A 193 5.33 16.03 -8.42
CA SER A 193 6.25 16.95 -9.08
C SER A 193 7.67 16.80 -8.55
N PHE A 194 8.64 17.28 -9.30
CA PHE A 194 10.05 17.21 -8.91
C PHE A 194 10.35 17.93 -7.57
N LEU A 195 9.63 19.00 -7.28
CA LEU A 195 9.83 19.84 -6.08
C LEU A 195 9.01 19.37 -4.85
N TRP A 196 8.42 18.20 -4.91
CA TRP A 196 7.57 17.72 -3.82
C TRP A 196 8.36 17.30 -2.58
#